data_74a297272f7366b579c924bf5e66f0e8
#
_entry.id   74a297272f7366b579c924bf5e66f0e8
#
_cell.length_a   1.000
_cell.length_b   1.000
_cell.length_c   1.000
_cell.angle_alpha   90.00
_cell.angle_beta   90.00
_cell.angle_gamma   90.00
#
_symmetry.space_group_name_H-M   'P 1'
#
loop_
_entity.id
_entity.type
_entity.pdbx_description
1 polymer ?
#
loop_
_entity_poly.entity_id
_entity_poly.type
_entity_poly.pdbx_seq_one_letter_code
_entity_poly.pdbx_strand_id
1 'polypeptide(L)'
;IHIPLVADIHYKHSLALEAIRQGVDCVRINPGNLINGRKSLDQIVKACKERGIAMRIGVNSGSIDALDQRAQMQRVQVRLRDDGVLERTDPAEARRNERQHLAERMVNKALEYIGWCEELDFDEIKISLKSSSPLTAVEAYRRFSQRSDYPLHLGITEAGTLVTGAVKSAVGLGLLLADGIGDTIRVSLSAEPEEEIPVAYEILRSLELRNRGVTFVSCPSCGRVEIDVIEVANEVERRLSKVQTPI
;
A
#
# COMPACT_ATOMS: atom_id res chain seq x y z
N ILE A 1 11.09 5.87 22.44
CA ILE A 1 10.44 6.33 21.20
C ILE A 1 9.06 6.80 21.59
N HIS A 2 8.65 8.00 21.15
CA HIS A 2 7.36 8.60 21.52
C HIS A 2 6.30 8.51 20.41
N ILE A 3 6.58 7.70 19.38
CA ILE A 3 5.65 7.44 18.27
C ILE A 3 5.18 5.98 18.34
N PRO A 4 3.94 5.68 17.91
CA PRO A 4 3.45 4.30 17.87
C PRO A 4 4.31 3.39 17.01
N LEU A 5 4.63 2.21 17.51
CA LEU A 5 5.44 1.20 16.82
C LEU A 5 4.55 0.11 16.23
N VAL A 6 4.78 -0.21 14.97
CA VAL A 6 4.13 -1.34 14.28
C VAL A 6 5.17 -2.42 13.97
N ALA A 7 5.07 -3.58 14.60
CA ALA A 7 5.91 -4.73 14.28
C ALA A 7 5.40 -5.43 13.01
N ASP A 8 6.23 -5.49 11.98
CA ASP A 8 5.90 -6.15 10.71
C ASP A 8 6.36 -7.61 10.74
N ILE A 9 5.41 -8.53 10.93
CA ILE A 9 5.66 -9.93 11.18
C ILE A 9 5.47 -10.75 9.90
N HIS A 10 6.49 -11.57 9.61
CA HIS A 10 6.48 -12.51 8.51
C HIS A 10 6.65 -13.95 9.01
N TYR A 11 5.88 -14.90 8.44
CA TYR A 11 5.94 -16.35 8.62
C TYR A 11 5.63 -16.87 10.03
N LYS A 12 6.39 -16.47 11.05
CA LYS A 12 6.35 -17.08 12.38
C LYS A 12 5.47 -16.27 13.33
N HIS A 13 4.34 -16.82 13.75
CA HIS A 13 3.46 -16.19 14.74
C HIS A 13 4.13 -15.93 16.10
N SER A 14 5.14 -16.74 16.47
CA SER A 14 5.90 -16.53 17.71
C SER A 14 6.59 -15.17 17.78
N LEU A 15 6.99 -14.60 16.64
CA LEU A 15 7.54 -13.24 16.59
C LEU A 15 6.48 -12.18 16.85
N ALA A 16 5.23 -12.41 16.42
CA ALA A 16 4.11 -11.53 16.75
C ALA A 16 3.84 -11.55 18.26
N LEU A 17 3.79 -12.73 18.85
CA LEU A 17 3.58 -12.88 20.31
C LEU A 17 4.70 -12.22 21.13
N GLU A 18 5.94 -12.34 20.69
CA GLU A 18 7.07 -11.67 21.33
C GLU A 18 6.98 -10.14 21.18
N ALA A 19 6.67 -9.63 19.99
CA ALA A 19 6.50 -8.19 19.77
C ALA A 19 5.37 -7.62 20.67
N ILE A 20 4.24 -8.33 20.78
CA ILE A 20 3.14 -7.98 21.66
C ILE A 20 3.61 -7.98 23.14
N ARG A 21 4.40 -8.97 23.55
CA ARG A 21 4.97 -9.06 24.89
C ARG A 21 5.88 -7.88 25.21
N GLN A 22 6.64 -7.39 24.23
CA GLN A 22 7.54 -6.24 24.35
C GLN A 22 6.81 -4.89 24.32
N GLY A 23 5.51 -4.86 24.05
CA GLY A 23 4.68 -3.67 24.15
C GLY A 23 4.69 -2.80 22.89
N VAL A 24 4.64 -3.41 21.72
CA VAL A 24 4.36 -2.67 20.47
C VAL A 24 2.92 -2.19 20.46
N ASP A 25 2.64 -1.12 19.72
CA ASP A 25 1.29 -0.55 19.62
C ASP A 25 0.41 -1.25 18.56
N CYS A 26 1.04 -1.94 17.62
CA CYS A 26 0.34 -2.68 16.57
C CYS A 26 1.23 -3.80 16.05
N VAL A 27 0.64 -4.93 15.67
CA VAL A 27 1.32 -5.97 14.89
C VAL A 27 0.76 -6.03 13.48
N ARG A 28 1.62 -6.14 12.48
CA ARG A 28 1.19 -6.42 11.12
C ARG A 28 1.46 -7.88 10.79
N ILE A 29 0.45 -8.55 10.29
CA ILE A 29 0.55 -9.91 9.75
C ILE A 29 0.26 -9.93 8.25
N ASN A 30 0.88 -10.87 7.53
CA ASN A 30 0.58 -11.12 6.12
C ASN A 30 -0.13 -12.47 5.97
N PRO A 31 -1.42 -12.47 5.60
CA PRO A 31 -2.20 -13.69 5.40
C PRO A 31 -1.60 -14.69 4.41
N GLY A 32 -0.92 -14.17 3.38
CA GLY A 32 -0.35 -15.01 2.33
C GLY A 32 0.87 -15.83 2.76
N ASN A 33 1.50 -15.50 3.90
CA ASN A 33 2.69 -16.20 4.36
C ASN A 33 2.68 -16.59 5.86
N LEU A 34 1.55 -16.45 6.54
CA LEU A 34 1.43 -16.86 7.94
C LEU A 34 1.37 -18.39 8.06
N ILE A 35 2.38 -18.99 8.69
CA ILE A 35 2.44 -20.45 8.91
C ILE A 35 1.29 -20.87 9.83
N ASN A 36 0.64 -22.00 9.50
CA ASN A 36 -0.53 -22.54 10.20
C ASN A 36 -1.80 -21.68 10.14
N GLY A 37 -1.82 -20.60 9.33
CA GLY A 37 -3.00 -19.81 9.01
C GLY A 37 -3.87 -19.46 10.24
N ARG A 38 -5.10 -20.02 10.30
CA ARG A 38 -6.07 -19.78 11.35
C ARG A 38 -5.55 -20.00 12.76
N LYS A 39 -4.86 -21.13 13.03
CA LYS A 39 -4.35 -21.44 14.38
C LYS A 39 -3.36 -20.41 14.90
N SER A 40 -2.52 -19.88 14.03
CA SER A 40 -1.57 -18.83 14.37
C SER A 40 -2.28 -17.50 14.61
N LEU A 41 -3.30 -17.19 13.80
CA LEU A 41 -4.12 -16.00 13.96
C LEU A 41 -4.85 -15.99 15.30
N ASP A 42 -5.48 -17.11 15.69
CA ASP A 42 -6.20 -17.24 16.96
C ASP A 42 -5.30 -16.89 18.17
N GLN A 43 -4.04 -17.35 18.15
CA GLN A 43 -3.07 -17.03 19.21
C GLN A 43 -2.68 -15.54 19.21
N ILE A 44 -2.48 -14.95 18.04
CA ILE A 44 -2.14 -13.52 17.91
C ILE A 44 -3.31 -12.67 18.38
N VAL A 45 -4.53 -12.95 17.92
CA VAL A 45 -5.75 -12.22 18.31
C VAL A 45 -5.95 -12.27 19.82
N LYS A 46 -5.82 -13.46 20.44
CA LYS A 46 -5.93 -13.60 21.89
C LYS A 46 -4.92 -12.70 22.62
N ALA A 47 -3.66 -12.71 22.20
CA ALA A 47 -2.62 -11.88 22.81
C ALA A 47 -2.87 -10.37 22.57
N CYS A 48 -3.38 -9.98 21.41
CA CYS A 48 -3.77 -8.59 21.12
C CYS A 48 -4.91 -8.14 22.04
N LYS A 49 -5.97 -8.94 22.20
CA LYS A 49 -7.09 -8.65 23.11
C LYS A 49 -6.64 -8.48 24.56
N GLU A 50 -5.80 -9.39 25.05
CA GLU A 50 -5.29 -9.35 26.43
C GLU A 50 -4.49 -8.06 26.73
N ARG A 51 -3.92 -7.43 25.73
CA ARG A 51 -3.07 -6.24 25.86
C ARG A 51 -3.61 -4.96 25.24
N GLY A 52 -4.77 -5.00 24.60
CA GLY A 52 -5.37 -3.86 23.91
C GLY A 52 -4.50 -3.36 22.75
N ILE A 53 -3.93 -4.28 21.96
CA ILE A 53 -3.04 -3.97 20.84
C ILE A 53 -3.78 -4.17 19.53
N ALA A 54 -3.74 -3.16 18.65
CA ALA A 54 -4.35 -3.24 17.34
C ALA A 54 -3.55 -4.16 16.39
N MET A 55 -4.24 -4.68 15.37
CA MET A 55 -3.62 -5.51 14.34
C MET A 55 -3.81 -4.93 12.93
N ARG A 56 -2.79 -5.04 12.08
CA ARG A 56 -2.92 -4.76 10.64
C ARG A 56 -2.86 -6.05 9.85
N ILE A 57 -3.94 -6.34 9.12
CA ILE A 57 -3.98 -7.41 8.12
C ILE A 57 -3.42 -6.83 6.82
N GLY A 58 -2.23 -7.30 6.43
CA GLY A 58 -1.49 -6.76 5.30
C GLY A 58 -1.33 -7.76 4.17
N VAL A 59 -2.20 -7.70 3.17
CA VAL A 59 -2.13 -8.53 1.95
C VAL A 59 -1.22 -7.88 0.93
N ASN A 60 -0.25 -8.63 0.41
CA ASN A 60 0.58 -8.21 -0.72
C ASN A 60 0.29 -9.09 -1.94
N SER A 61 0.21 -8.49 -3.13
CA SER A 61 -0.01 -9.22 -4.38
C SER A 61 0.98 -10.37 -4.58
N GLY A 62 2.27 -10.12 -4.36
CA GLY A 62 3.31 -11.15 -4.51
C GLY A 62 3.13 -12.37 -3.60
N SER A 63 2.57 -12.22 -2.39
CA SER A 63 2.28 -13.36 -1.51
C SER A 63 1.03 -14.15 -1.93
N ILE A 64 0.13 -13.53 -2.68
CA ILE A 64 -1.05 -14.18 -3.26
C ILE A 64 -0.69 -14.92 -4.55
N ASP A 65 0.14 -14.31 -5.40
CA ASP A 65 0.57 -14.91 -6.67
C ASP A 65 1.47 -16.14 -6.48
N ALA A 66 2.33 -16.13 -5.46
CA ALA A 66 3.22 -17.26 -5.17
C ALA A 66 2.46 -18.58 -4.93
N LEU A 67 1.22 -18.51 -4.46
CA LEU A 67 0.35 -19.68 -4.27
C LEU A 67 -0.25 -20.20 -5.60
N ASP A 68 -0.28 -19.37 -6.64
CA ASP A 68 -1.02 -19.64 -7.89
C ASP A 68 -0.14 -19.71 -9.16
N GLN A 69 1.14 -19.35 -9.10
CA GLN A 69 2.04 -19.44 -10.27
C GLN A 69 2.07 -20.84 -10.90
N ARG A 70 1.82 -21.89 -10.11
CA ARG A 70 1.66 -23.26 -10.62
C ARG A 70 0.36 -23.48 -11.39
N ALA A 71 -0.71 -22.74 -11.10
CA ALA A 71 -2.00 -22.83 -11.78
C ALA A 71 -2.07 -21.91 -13.02
N GLN A 72 -1.32 -20.80 -13.04
CA GLN A 72 -1.32 -19.85 -14.16
C GLN A 72 -0.48 -20.30 -15.36
N MET A 73 0.56 -21.10 -15.19
CA MET A 73 1.30 -21.68 -16.33
C MET A 73 0.43 -22.57 -17.24
N GLN A 74 -0.78 -22.93 -16.81
CA GLN A 74 -1.72 -23.74 -17.59
C GLN A 74 -2.81 -22.94 -18.30
N ARG A 75 -2.89 -21.59 -18.09
CA ARG A 75 -3.96 -20.76 -18.65
C ARG A 75 -3.46 -19.73 -19.66
N VAL A 76 -2.77 -20.15 -20.69
CA VAL A 76 -2.85 -19.42 -21.97
C VAL A 76 -4.27 -19.68 -22.51
N GLN A 77 -5.21 -18.79 -22.22
CA GLN A 77 -6.56 -18.88 -22.77
C GLN A 77 -6.54 -18.48 -24.24
N VAL A 78 -6.28 -19.45 -25.06
CA VAL A 78 -6.64 -19.42 -26.47
C VAL A 78 -8.12 -19.84 -26.49
N ARG A 79 -9.04 -18.92 -26.69
CA ARG A 79 -10.43 -19.24 -26.99
C ARG A 79 -10.51 -19.62 -28.46
N LEU A 80 -11.01 -20.82 -28.75
CA LEU A 80 -11.48 -21.17 -30.09
C LEU A 80 -12.88 -20.55 -30.25
N ARG A 81 -13.06 -19.76 -31.31
CA ARG A 81 -14.40 -19.39 -31.79
C ARG A 81 -15.12 -20.61 -32.31
N ASP A 82 -16.44 -20.55 -32.41
CA ASP A 82 -17.26 -21.60 -32.98
C ASP A 82 -16.91 -21.91 -34.45
N ASP A 83 -16.20 -21.00 -35.12
CA ASP A 83 -15.66 -21.13 -36.49
C ASP A 83 -14.25 -21.73 -36.53
N GLY A 84 -13.66 -22.13 -35.39
CA GLY A 84 -12.33 -22.74 -35.30
C GLY A 84 -11.17 -21.74 -35.39
N VAL A 85 -11.43 -20.42 -35.38
CA VAL A 85 -10.41 -19.39 -35.43
C VAL A 85 -9.93 -19.07 -34.00
N LEU A 86 -8.60 -19.00 -33.81
CA LEU A 86 -7.96 -18.58 -32.57
C LEU A 86 -8.20 -17.10 -32.31
N GLU A 87 -9.04 -16.77 -31.34
CA GLU A 87 -9.27 -15.40 -30.91
C GLU A 87 -8.09 -14.94 -30.02
N ARG A 88 -7.28 -14.03 -30.52
CA ARG A 88 -6.26 -13.34 -29.72
C ARG A 88 -6.95 -12.25 -28.91
N THR A 89 -7.03 -12.45 -27.60
CA THR A 89 -7.45 -11.38 -26.68
C THR A 89 -6.51 -10.17 -26.85
N ASP A 90 -7.06 -8.96 -26.92
CA ASP A 90 -6.25 -7.74 -26.90
C ASP A 90 -5.33 -7.77 -25.68
N PRO A 91 -4.00 -7.57 -25.86
CA PRO A 91 -3.06 -7.57 -24.76
C PRO A 91 -3.38 -6.55 -23.66
N ALA A 92 -4.07 -5.46 -23.98
CA ALA A 92 -4.50 -4.46 -23.01
C ALA A 92 -5.69 -4.98 -22.17
N GLU A 93 -6.64 -5.66 -22.82
CA GLU A 93 -7.77 -6.31 -22.15
C GLU A 93 -7.30 -7.47 -21.27
N ALA A 94 -6.41 -8.32 -21.76
CA ALA A 94 -5.82 -9.40 -20.97
C ALA A 94 -5.17 -8.88 -19.69
N ARG A 95 -4.33 -7.81 -19.79
CA ARG A 95 -3.73 -7.18 -18.60
C ARG A 95 -4.76 -6.56 -17.66
N ARG A 96 -5.86 -6.02 -18.18
CA ARG A 96 -6.95 -5.48 -17.34
C ARG A 96 -7.64 -6.60 -16.58
N ASN A 97 -7.97 -7.69 -17.24
CA ASN A 97 -8.64 -8.84 -16.64
C ASN A 97 -7.77 -9.51 -15.57
N GLU A 98 -6.47 -9.68 -15.84
CA GLU A 98 -5.50 -10.21 -14.86
C GLU A 98 -5.43 -9.33 -13.61
N ARG A 99 -5.32 -8.00 -13.79
CA ARG A 99 -5.31 -7.03 -12.68
C ARG A 99 -6.58 -7.12 -11.83
N GLN A 100 -7.75 -7.17 -12.47
CA GLN A 100 -9.04 -7.27 -11.77
C GLN A 100 -9.14 -8.58 -10.98
N HIS A 101 -8.67 -9.67 -11.56
CA HIS A 101 -8.69 -10.98 -10.91
C HIS A 101 -7.75 -11.02 -9.70
N LEU A 102 -6.55 -10.47 -9.83
CA LEU A 102 -5.61 -10.38 -8.72
C LEU A 102 -6.14 -9.49 -7.60
N ALA A 103 -6.70 -8.32 -7.94
CA ALA A 103 -7.32 -7.42 -6.98
C ALA A 103 -8.46 -8.11 -6.20
N GLU A 104 -9.33 -8.85 -6.88
CA GLU A 104 -10.42 -9.60 -6.24
C GLU A 104 -9.89 -10.66 -5.26
N ARG A 105 -8.85 -11.38 -5.63
CA ARG A 105 -8.21 -12.37 -4.74
C ARG A 105 -7.60 -11.73 -3.50
N MET A 106 -6.97 -10.56 -3.65
CA MET A 106 -6.42 -9.80 -2.51
C MET A 106 -7.53 -9.38 -1.55
N VAL A 107 -8.66 -8.89 -2.08
CA VAL A 107 -9.83 -8.49 -1.29
C VAL A 107 -10.42 -9.69 -0.55
N ASN A 108 -10.68 -10.79 -1.27
CA ASN A 108 -11.26 -12.00 -0.66
C ASN A 108 -10.37 -12.57 0.45
N LYS A 109 -9.04 -12.52 0.27
CA LYS A 109 -8.11 -12.95 1.32
C LYS A 109 -8.14 -12.03 2.55
N ALA A 110 -8.29 -10.72 2.36
CA ALA A 110 -8.46 -9.80 3.48
C ALA A 110 -9.76 -10.05 4.23
N LEU A 111 -10.88 -10.19 3.50
CA LEU A 111 -12.20 -10.46 4.09
C LEU A 111 -12.25 -11.80 4.84
N GLU A 112 -11.59 -12.84 4.34
CA GLU A 112 -11.45 -14.11 5.05
C GLU A 112 -10.82 -13.94 6.43
N TYR A 113 -9.73 -13.16 6.52
CA TYR A 113 -9.04 -12.93 7.80
C TYR A 113 -9.80 -11.98 8.72
N ILE A 114 -10.52 -11.01 8.15
CA ILE A 114 -11.46 -10.17 8.90
C ILE A 114 -12.53 -11.04 9.57
N GLY A 115 -13.18 -11.90 8.80
CA GLY A 115 -14.20 -12.81 9.36
C GLY A 115 -13.68 -13.69 10.47
N TRP A 116 -12.43 -14.17 10.39
CA TRP A 116 -11.82 -14.92 11.49
C TRP A 116 -11.53 -14.07 12.73
N CYS A 117 -11.21 -12.79 12.58
CA CYS A 117 -11.05 -11.88 13.71
C CYS A 117 -12.40 -11.57 14.35
N GLU A 118 -13.43 -11.32 13.55
CA GLU A 118 -14.80 -11.06 14.04
C GLU A 118 -15.40 -12.26 14.78
N GLU A 119 -15.14 -13.49 14.32
CA GLU A 119 -15.53 -14.72 15.04
C GLU A 119 -14.87 -14.83 16.42
N LEU A 120 -13.78 -14.10 16.65
CA LEU A 120 -13.08 -14.01 17.93
C LEU A 120 -13.43 -12.73 18.71
N ASP A 121 -14.48 -11.99 18.30
CA ASP A 121 -14.83 -10.68 18.85
C ASP A 121 -13.65 -9.70 18.87
N PHE A 122 -12.90 -9.60 17.76
CA PHE A 122 -11.77 -8.72 17.61
C PHE A 122 -11.91 -7.84 16.37
N ASP A 123 -12.14 -6.55 16.57
CA ASP A 123 -12.39 -5.53 15.55
C ASP A 123 -11.35 -4.41 15.53
N GLU A 124 -10.36 -4.43 16.44
CA GLU A 124 -9.24 -3.49 16.47
C GLU A 124 -8.23 -3.77 15.33
N ILE A 125 -8.74 -3.74 14.11
CA ILE A 125 -7.98 -4.08 12.89
C ILE A 125 -7.98 -2.96 11.86
N LYS A 126 -6.92 -2.89 11.07
CA LYS A 126 -6.83 -2.10 9.84
C LYS A 126 -6.26 -2.94 8.70
N ILE A 127 -6.58 -2.56 7.47
CA ILE A 127 -6.30 -3.36 6.29
C ILE A 127 -5.29 -2.67 5.39
N SER A 128 -4.40 -3.45 4.78
CA SER A 128 -3.58 -2.97 3.66
C SER A 128 -3.54 -3.99 2.53
N LEU A 129 -3.75 -3.50 1.29
CA LEU A 129 -3.80 -4.28 0.05
C LEU A 129 -2.75 -3.74 -0.92
N LYS A 130 -1.49 -4.18 -0.74
CA LYS A 130 -0.35 -3.58 -1.45
C LYS A 130 0.04 -4.41 -2.68
N SER A 131 0.39 -3.69 -3.75
CA SER A 131 0.95 -4.28 -4.97
C SER A 131 2.10 -3.42 -5.48
N SER A 132 3.01 -4.02 -6.24
CA SER A 132 4.05 -3.29 -6.99
C SER A 132 3.48 -2.57 -8.22
N SER A 133 2.27 -2.97 -8.67
CA SER A 133 1.48 -2.27 -9.67
C SER A 133 0.53 -1.27 -9.00
N PRO A 134 0.70 0.04 -9.21
CA PRO A 134 -0.22 1.05 -8.66
C PRO A 134 -1.68 0.80 -9.04
N LEU A 135 -1.95 0.44 -10.28
CA LEU A 135 -3.31 0.20 -10.76
C LEU A 135 -3.96 -1.05 -10.13
N THR A 136 -3.17 -2.09 -9.82
CA THR A 136 -3.67 -3.26 -9.10
C THR A 136 -4.01 -2.91 -7.66
N ALA A 137 -3.16 -2.13 -6.99
CA ALA A 137 -3.44 -1.64 -5.64
C ALA A 137 -4.71 -0.79 -5.62
N VAL A 138 -4.83 0.18 -6.53
CA VAL A 138 -6.03 1.04 -6.64
C VAL A 138 -7.30 0.21 -6.83
N GLU A 139 -7.28 -0.76 -7.74
CA GLU A 139 -8.43 -1.65 -7.97
C GLU A 139 -8.80 -2.44 -6.71
N ALA A 140 -7.80 -2.98 -6.00
CA ALA A 140 -8.04 -3.76 -4.78
C ALA A 140 -8.63 -2.90 -3.65
N TYR A 141 -8.09 -1.71 -3.41
CA TYR A 141 -8.61 -0.80 -2.38
C TYR A 141 -10.01 -0.29 -2.70
N ARG A 142 -10.30 0.08 -3.96
CA ARG A 142 -11.64 0.49 -4.40
C ARG A 142 -12.68 -0.61 -4.20
N ARG A 143 -12.35 -1.85 -4.53
CA ARG A 143 -13.23 -3.01 -4.30
C ARG A 143 -13.44 -3.31 -2.83
N PHE A 144 -12.39 -3.16 -2.04
CA PHE A 144 -12.48 -3.40 -0.60
C PHE A 144 -13.35 -2.34 0.09
N SER A 145 -13.15 -1.05 -0.21
CA SER A 145 -13.93 0.04 0.38
C SER A 145 -15.44 -0.01 0.07
N GLN A 146 -15.84 -0.77 -0.95
CA GLN A 146 -17.26 -1.03 -1.24
C GLN A 146 -17.87 -2.17 -0.41
N ARG A 147 -17.04 -2.93 0.33
CA ARG A 147 -17.43 -4.16 1.03
C ARG A 147 -17.17 -4.12 2.53
N SER A 148 -16.40 -3.15 3.00
CA SER A 148 -15.97 -3.10 4.39
C SER A 148 -15.56 -1.69 4.78
N ASP A 149 -15.91 -1.30 6.01
CA ASP A 149 -15.61 0.01 6.60
C ASP A 149 -14.33 0.01 7.46
N TYR A 150 -13.59 -1.09 7.51
CA TYR A 150 -12.34 -1.15 8.27
C TYR A 150 -11.31 -0.16 7.72
N PRO A 151 -10.57 0.54 8.62
CA PRO A 151 -9.58 1.53 8.23
C PRO A 151 -8.54 0.97 7.27
N LEU A 152 -8.17 1.78 6.28
CA LEU A 152 -7.25 1.41 5.21
C LEU A 152 -5.88 2.06 5.38
N HIS A 153 -4.84 1.23 5.31
CA HIS A 153 -3.46 1.67 5.25
C HIS A 153 -2.92 1.52 3.83
N LEU A 154 -2.88 2.63 3.11
CA LEU A 154 -2.48 2.66 1.70
C LEU A 154 -0.96 2.56 1.51
N GLY A 155 -0.55 2.02 0.39
CA GLY A 155 0.85 2.01 -0.04
C GLY A 155 1.07 1.19 -1.30
N ILE A 156 2.12 1.56 -2.03
CA ILE A 156 2.65 0.77 -3.14
C ILE A 156 3.90 0.05 -2.62
N THR A 157 3.98 -1.26 -2.78
CA THR A 157 5.16 -2.04 -2.37
C THR A 157 6.13 -2.18 -3.52
N GLU A 158 7.44 -2.33 -3.22
CA GLU A 158 8.47 -2.51 -4.25
C GLU A 158 8.43 -1.39 -5.32
N ALA A 159 8.20 -0.15 -4.86
CA ALA A 159 7.97 0.95 -5.78
C ALA A 159 9.22 1.33 -6.58
N GLY A 160 10.40 1.14 -6.03
CA GLY A 160 11.69 1.42 -6.67
C GLY A 160 12.50 2.49 -5.96
N THR A 161 13.51 3.03 -6.64
CA THR A 161 14.37 4.11 -6.14
C THR A 161 13.59 5.41 -5.96
N LEU A 162 14.24 6.44 -5.40
CA LEU A 162 13.60 7.71 -5.02
C LEU A 162 12.64 8.26 -6.08
N VAL A 163 13.12 8.52 -7.28
CA VAL A 163 12.28 9.11 -8.35
C VAL A 163 11.20 8.14 -8.82
N THR A 164 11.58 6.91 -9.16
CA THR A 164 10.62 5.90 -9.66
C THR A 164 9.57 5.55 -8.61
N GLY A 165 10.01 5.37 -7.36
CA GLY A 165 9.15 5.04 -6.25
C GLY A 165 8.22 6.18 -5.85
N ALA A 166 8.71 7.43 -5.87
CA ALA A 166 7.89 8.60 -5.63
C ALA A 166 6.77 8.73 -6.68
N VAL A 167 7.10 8.58 -7.96
CA VAL A 167 6.09 8.64 -9.05
C VAL A 167 5.05 7.54 -8.92
N LYS A 168 5.46 6.28 -8.70
CA LYS A 168 4.52 5.17 -8.53
C LYS A 168 3.64 5.36 -7.30
N SER A 169 4.21 5.82 -6.19
CA SER A 169 3.47 6.11 -4.96
C SER A 169 2.49 7.25 -5.16
N ALA A 170 2.91 8.34 -5.81
CA ALA A 170 2.05 9.49 -6.12
C ALA A 170 0.86 9.08 -6.99
N VAL A 171 1.08 8.27 -8.01
CA VAL A 171 -0.01 7.76 -8.86
C VAL A 171 -0.99 6.89 -8.07
N GLY A 172 -0.48 5.90 -7.34
CA GLY A 172 -1.35 4.96 -6.62
C GLY A 172 -2.08 5.59 -5.44
N LEU A 173 -1.36 6.33 -4.59
CA LEU A 173 -1.94 7.03 -3.44
C LEU A 173 -2.84 8.19 -3.89
N GLY A 174 -2.41 8.94 -4.92
CA GLY A 174 -3.16 10.07 -5.43
C GLY A 174 -4.55 9.69 -5.92
N LEU A 175 -4.67 8.60 -6.69
CA LEU A 175 -5.96 8.10 -7.17
C LEU A 175 -6.90 7.68 -6.04
N LEU A 176 -6.37 7.05 -4.99
CA LEU A 176 -7.17 6.59 -3.86
C LEU A 176 -7.59 7.74 -2.94
N LEU A 177 -6.64 8.59 -2.59
CA LEU A 177 -6.89 9.73 -1.70
C LEU A 177 -7.84 10.76 -2.34
N ALA A 178 -7.76 10.95 -3.67
CA ALA A 178 -8.71 11.79 -4.40
C ALA A 178 -10.14 11.22 -4.40
N ASP A 179 -10.28 9.90 -4.31
CA ASP A 179 -11.58 9.22 -4.13
C ASP A 179 -12.07 9.23 -2.66
N GLY A 180 -11.31 9.82 -1.72
CA GLY A 180 -11.60 9.78 -0.28
C GLY A 180 -11.31 8.43 0.38
N ILE A 181 -10.51 7.56 -0.26
CA ILE A 181 -10.18 6.23 0.24
C ILE A 181 -8.82 6.28 0.95
N GLY A 182 -8.78 5.84 2.22
CA GLY A 182 -7.57 5.64 3.00
C GLY A 182 -7.44 6.52 4.23
N ASP A 183 -6.94 5.95 5.32
CA ASP A 183 -6.82 6.59 6.62
C ASP A 183 -5.36 6.85 7.01
N THR A 184 -4.46 6.01 6.54
CA THR A 184 -3.02 6.15 6.73
C THR A 184 -2.29 5.77 5.45
N ILE A 185 -1.10 6.33 5.23
CA ILE A 185 -0.28 6.04 4.05
C ILE A 185 1.12 5.57 4.41
N ARG A 186 1.76 4.84 3.51
CA ARG A 186 3.19 4.54 3.49
C ARG A 186 3.73 4.72 2.09
N VAL A 187 4.75 5.55 1.97
CA VAL A 187 5.66 5.54 0.81
C VAL A 187 6.73 4.48 1.07
N SER A 188 7.16 3.74 0.05
CA SER A 188 8.15 2.68 0.17
C SER A 188 9.19 2.85 -0.93
N LEU A 189 10.41 3.20 -0.53
CA LEU A 189 11.50 3.52 -1.44
C LEU A 189 12.71 2.60 -1.17
N SER A 190 13.47 2.30 -2.23
CA SER A 190 14.81 1.76 -2.14
C SER A 190 15.79 2.93 -1.95
N ALA A 191 15.68 3.61 -0.79
CA ALA A 191 16.45 4.77 -0.37
C ALA A 191 16.50 4.79 1.16
N GLU A 192 17.17 5.79 1.77
CA GLU A 192 17.15 5.97 3.21
C GLU A 192 15.71 6.25 3.71
N PRO A 193 15.30 5.71 4.89
CA PRO A 193 13.93 5.82 5.36
C PRO A 193 13.43 7.26 5.51
N GLU A 194 14.32 8.21 5.77
CA GLU A 194 14.00 9.63 5.90
C GLU A 194 13.49 10.24 4.61
N GLU A 195 13.88 9.70 3.45
CA GLU A 195 13.45 10.15 2.12
C GLU A 195 11.96 9.83 1.84
N GLU A 196 11.39 8.86 2.54
CA GLU A 196 9.97 8.50 2.39
C GLU A 196 9.04 9.61 2.92
N ILE A 197 9.47 10.36 3.94
CA ILE A 197 8.66 11.35 4.63
C ILE A 197 8.37 12.59 3.77
N PRO A 198 9.37 13.24 3.14
CA PRO A 198 9.13 14.34 2.21
C PRO A 198 8.19 13.96 1.07
N VAL A 199 8.40 12.79 0.46
CA VAL A 199 7.55 12.29 -0.62
C VAL A 199 6.11 12.09 -0.16
N ALA A 200 5.90 11.52 1.03
CA ALA A 200 4.57 11.33 1.59
C ALA A 200 3.84 12.67 1.82
N TYR A 201 4.53 13.66 2.40
CA TYR A 201 3.96 14.98 2.61
C TYR A 201 3.69 15.72 1.30
N GLU A 202 4.55 15.57 0.29
CA GLU A 202 4.34 16.18 -1.02
C GLU A 202 3.09 15.63 -1.72
N ILE A 203 2.86 14.31 -1.64
CA ILE A 203 1.64 13.68 -2.15
C ILE A 203 0.40 14.27 -1.44
N LEU A 204 0.43 14.36 -0.10
CA LEU A 204 -0.70 14.89 0.67
C LEU A 204 -0.93 16.39 0.42
N ARG A 205 0.13 17.17 0.24
CA ARG A 205 0.06 18.60 -0.09
C ARG A 205 -0.50 18.84 -1.48
N SER A 206 -0.04 18.06 -2.46
CA SER A 206 -0.54 18.14 -3.84
C SER A 206 -2.04 17.83 -3.98
N LEU A 207 -2.61 17.14 -2.99
CA LEU A 207 -4.03 16.83 -2.88
C LEU A 207 -4.77 17.72 -1.87
N GLU A 208 -4.13 18.74 -1.33
CA GLU A 208 -4.68 19.67 -0.33
C GLU A 208 -5.17 18.98 0.96
N LEU A 209 -4.72 17.74 1.21
CA LEU A 209 -5.13 16.96 2.39
C LEU A 209 -4.32 17.33 3.65
N ARG A 210 -3.06 17.71 3.48
CA ARG A 210 -2.19 18.19 4.57
C ARG A 210 -1.19 19.22 4.06
N ASN A 211 -1.08 20.30 4.78
CA ASN A 211 -0.08 21.34 4.56
C ASN A 211 0.98 21.27 5.66
N ARG A 212 2.24 21.06 5.28
CA ARG A 212 3.40 21.15 6.16
C ARG A 212 4.54 21.81 5.40
N GLY A 213 5.06 22.90 5.96
CA GLY A 213 6.14 23.64 5.33
C GLY A 213 5.67 24.57 4.20
N VAL A 214 6.60 25.04 3.42
CA VAL A 214 6.39 26.03 2.36
C VAL A 214 5.96 25.32 1.07
N THR A 215 4.96 25.87 0.40
CA THR A 215 4.57 25.42 -0.94
C THR A 215 5.42 26.16 -1.98
N PHE A 216 6.22 25.41 -2.73
CA PHE A 216 7.07 25.95 -3.79
C PHE A 216 6.34 25.93 -5.13
N VAL A 217 6.30 27.10 -5.76
CA VAL A 217 5.87 27.25 -7.16
C VAL A 217 7.04 27.83 -7.93
N SER A 218 7.63 27.05 -8.82
CA SER A 218 8.75 27.49 -9.65
C SER A 218 8.40 27.36 -11.13
N CYS A 219 8.62 28.46 -11.86
CA CYS A 219 8.46 28.47 -13.31
C CYS A 219 9.69 27.84 -13.97
N PRO A 220 9.54 26.98 -15.00
CA PRO A 220 10.68 26.57 -15.79
C PRO A 220 11.26 27.77 -16.56
N SER A 221 12.56 27.74 -16.85
CA SER A 221 13.22 28.80 -17.61
C SER A 221 12.57 29.01 -18.98
N CYS A 222 12.56 30.25 -19.46
CA CYS A 222 12.04 30.62 -20.77
C CYS A 222 12.98 31.61 -21.45
N GLY A 223 12.71 31.95 -22.71
CA GLY A 223 13.56 32.88 -23.51
C GLY A 223 13.70 34.30 -22.95
N ARG A 224 12.98 34.64 -21.88
CA ARG A 224 13.05 35.95 -21.20
C ARG A 224 13.75 35.88 -19.84
N VAL A 225 14.32 34.72 -19.48
CA VAL A 225 14.99 34.55 -18.20
C VAL A 225 16.35 35.27 -18.21
N GLU A 226 16.61 36.03 -17.15
CA GLU A 226 17.85 36.78 -16.95
C GLU A 226 18.67 36.26 -15.77
N ILE A 227 18.14 35.27 -15.04
CA ILE A 227 18.78 34.66 -13.86
C ILE A 227 18.82 33.13 -14.02
N ASP A 228 19.68 32.46 -13.28
CA ASP A 228 19.64 31.00 -13.15
C ASP A 228 18.47 30.58 -12.24
N VAL A 229 17.30 30.34 -12.87
CA VAL A 229 16.08 29.94 -12.16
C VAL A 229 16.26 28.61 -11.42
N ILE A 230 17.06 27.69 -11.97
CA ILE A 230 17.28 26.37 -11.36
C ILE A 230 18.07 26.52 -10.08
N GLU A 231 19.19 27.29 -10.11
CA GLU A 231 20.01 27.54 -8.94
C GLU A 231 19.22 28.26 -7.85
N VAL A 232 18.47 29.32 -8.21
CA VAL A 232 17.65 30.09 -7.27
C VAL A 232 16.55 29.22 -6.65
N ALA A 233 15.83 28.41 -7.45
CA ALA A 233 14.78 27.53 -6.92
C ALA A 233 15.34 26.51 -5.94
N ASN A 234 16.42 25.85 -6.28
CA ASN A 234 17.08 24.86 -5.40
C ASN A 234 17.59 25.51 -4.09
N GLU A 235 18.17 26.71 -4.16
CA GLU A 235 18.66 27.42 -2.98
C GLU A 235 17.52 27.86 -2.06
N VAL A 236 16.42 28.35 -2.61
CA VAL A 236 15.23 28.75 -1.84
C VAL A 236 14.62 27.50 -1.15
N GLU A 237 14.45 26.41 -1.89
CA GLU A 237 13.94 25.15 -1.33
C GLU A 237 14.85 24.66 -0.20
N ARG A 238 16.15 24.64 -0.39
CA ARG A 238 17.14 24.25 0.61
C ARG A 238 17.08 25.13 1.88
N ARG A 239 16.95 26.44 1.76
CA ARG A 239 16.85 27.36 2.90
C ARG A 239 15.57 27.18 3.68
N LEU A 240 14.47 26.91 3.01
CA LEU A 240 13.14 26.82 3.60
C LEU A 240 12.74 25.38 3.99
N SER A 241 13.56 24.37 3.68
CA SER A 241 13.29 22.95 3.99
C SER A 241 13.01 22.65 5.47
N LYS A 242 13.53 23.49 6.38
CA LYS A 242 13.34 23.35 7.83
C LYS A 242 12.09 24.07 8.37
N VAL A 243 11.44 24.88 7.56
CA VAL A 243 10.21 25.57 7.93
C VAL A 243 9.08 24.54 7.93
N GLN A 244 8.43 24.37 9.08
CA GLN A 244 7.32 23.43 9.22
C GLN A 244 5.95 24.09 9.20
N THR A 245 5.91 25.39 9.40
CA THR A 245 4.67 26.19 9.34
C THR A 245 4.19 26.23 7.89
N PRO A 246 2.91 25.94 7.62
CA PRO A 246 2.33 26.09 6.30
C PRO A 246 2.36 27.55 5.84
N ILE A 247 2.93 27.79 4.66
CA ILE A 247 3.00 29.10 4.00
C ILE A 247 2.67 28.91 2.52
#